data_3611864cd625d52fc1339a6f08c2e170
#
_entry.id   3611864cd625d52fc1339a6f08c2e170
#
_cell.length_a   1.000
_cell.length_b   1.000
_cell.length_c   1.000
_cell.angle_alpha   90.00
_cell.angle_beta   90.00
_cell.angle_gamma   90.00
#
_symmetry.space_group_name_H-M   'P 1'
#
loop_
_entity.id
_entity.type
_entity.pdbx_description
1 polymer ?
#
loop_
_entity_poly.entity_id
_entity_poly.type
_entity_poly.pdbx_seq_one_letter_code
_entity_poly.pdbx_strand_id
1 'polypeptide(L)'
;MVPAMASGKLFYVAIVTMSLALAACGGRPAATVLLPVDGAAGTKQVKVFVATTRERSKSNDYGFTSWRSNALNYAQYNVSIPPGHVNGEIEWPKSNPGNAATEMVVTASQALEKDSFAKTISAQGDGRVLVFVHGYNSSYQEAMFRLAEIKQDGGFPGTAVAFAWPSRATLTGYVADRESANYSRDYLESFLNDLAATPGVKSIAIMAHSMGNWLTVETLRQARLRGNSPFVSKLEEVFLIAPDVDIDVFGKQMTVIGRLNRPVTVLVSSDDLALKTSQRIAGDVPRVGNSTDADPNMRKLIDKFGLRVVDLSKVESDDYLKHSKYTSVLSQISAVTKSDSGAASGDPFTRTGLFVLDTAGNILKAPSEILQAAPQ
;
A
#
# COMPACT_ATOMS: atom_id res chain seq x y z
N MET A 1 -2.01 -54.90 29.39
CA MET A 1 -1.71 -53.60 30.05
C MET A 1 -1.36 -52.62 28.94
N VAL A 2 -2.29 -51.79 28.53
CA VAL A 2 -2.10 -50.78 27.43
C VAL A 2 -1.98 -49.42 28.07
N PRO A 3 -1.00 -48.59 27.74
CA PRO A 3 -0.88 -47.26 28.34
C PRO A 3 -1.81 -46.28 27.63
N ALA A 4 -2.86 -45.88 28.30
CA ALA A 4 -3.75 -44.80 27.93
C ALA A 4 -3.22 -43.45 28.50
N MET A 5 -2.30 -42.79 27.83
CA MET A 5 -1.84 -41.43 28.28
C MET A 5 -1.33 -40.51 27.16
N ALA A 6 -1.68 -40.74 25.88
CA ALA A 6 -1.23 -39.85 24.79
C ALA A 6 -2.33 -38.94 24.20
N SER A 7 -3.62 -39.20 24.47
CA SER A 7 -4.70 -38.44 23.79
C SER A 7 -5.03 -37.08 24.45
N GLY A 8 -4.76 -36.90 25.75
CA GLY A 8 -5.10 -35.67 26.46
C GLY A 8 -4.26 -34.45 26.04
N LYS A 9 -2.96 -34.63 25.77
CA LYS A 9 -2.06 -33.53 25.41
C LYS A 9 -2.31 -33.00 23.99
N LEU A 10 -2.66 -33.88 23.05
CA LEU A 10 -3.05 -33.44 21.68
C LEU A 10 -4.36 -32.65 21.68
N PHE A 11 -5.30 -33.01 22.54
CA PHE A 11 -6.59 -32.33 22.64
C PHE A 11 -6.42 -30.93 23.27
N TYR A 12 -5.55 -30.78 24.29
CA TYR A 12 -5.24 -29.48 24.87
C TYR A 12 -4.47 -28.56 23.92
N VAL A 13 -3.53 -29.09 23.14
CA VAL A 13 -2.80 -28.31 22.11
C VAL A 13 -3.76 -27.85 21.01
N ALA A 14 -4.70 -28.70 20.56
CA ALA A 14 -5.70 -28.34 19.57
C ALA A 14 -6.68 -27.26 20.08
N ILE A 15 -7.09 -27.33 21.36
CA ILE A 15 -7.97 -26.31 21.98
C ILE A 15 -7.23 -24.98 22.18
N VAL A 16 -5.97 -25.01 22.61
CA VAL A 16 -5.17 -23.79 22.78
C VAL A 16 -4.85 -23.14 21.43
N THR A 17 -4.55 -23.90 20.38
CA THR A 17 -4.35 -23.35 19.03
C THR A 17 -5.65 -22.83 18.42
N MET A 18 -6.79 -23.44 18.71
CA MET A 18 -8.10 -22.97 18.26
C MET A 18 -8.55 -21.72 19.04
N SER A 19 -8.21 -21.62 20.34
CA SER A 19 -8.48 -20.43 21.17
C SER A 19 -7.59 -19.23 20.76
N LEU A 20 -6.35 -19.45 20.37
CA LEU A 20 -5.45 -18.44 19.83
C LEU A 20 -5.90 -17.96 18.43
N ALA A 21 -6.46 -18.85 17.62
CA ALA A 21 -7.07 -18.49 16.34
C ALA A 21 -8.36 -17.66 16.49
N LEU A 22 -9.12 -17.88 17.58
CA LEU A 22 -10.31 -17.09 17.91
C LEU A 22 -9.96 -15.72 18.54
N ALA A 23 -8.83 -15.60 19.23
CA ALA A 23 -8.34 -14.32 19.75
C ALA A 23 -7.75 -13.40 18.65
N ALA A 24 -7.27 -13.97 17.55
CA ALA A 24 -6.86 -13.21 16.37
C ALA A 24 -8.06 -12.66 15.56
N CYS A 25 -9.29 -13.03 15.91
CA CYS A 25 -10.55 -12.39 15.47
C CYS A 25 -10.92 -11.18 16.33
N GLY A 26 -9.98 -10.46 16.91
CA GLY A 26 -10.15 -9.10 17.45
C GLY A 26 -10.72 -8.26 16.29
N GLY A 27 -12.01 -7.90 16.40
CA GLY A 27 -12.92 -7.57 15.34
C GLY A 27 -12.36 -6.59 14.31
N ARG A 28 -12.29 -7.04 13.05
CA ARG A 28 -12.12 -6.11 11.94
C ARG A 28 -13.16 -5.02 12.03
N PRO A 29 -12.79 -3.78 11.67
CA PRO A 29 -13.78 -2.70 11.65
C PRO A 29 -14.93 -3.08 10.70
N ALA A 30 -16.14 -3.05 11.21
CA ALA A 30 -17.33 -3.31 10.42
C ALA A 30 -17.52 -2.19 9.37
N ALA A 31 -18.28 -2.45 8.31
CA ALA A 31 -18.55 -1.44 7.28
C ALA A 31 -19.28 -0.19 7.85
N THR A 32 -19.90 -0.30 9.02
CA THR A 32 -20.56 0.80 9.73
C THR A 32 -19.62 1.94 10.15
N VAL A 33 -18.27 1.70 10.19
CA VAL A 33 -17.29 2.78 10.41
C VAL A 33 -17.25 3.80 9.28
N LEU A 34 -17.85 3.48 8.13
CA LEU A 34 -18.00 4.39 7.00
C LEU A 34 -19.22 5.31 7.12
N LEU A 35 -20.08 5.09 8.11
CA LEU A 35 -21.22 5.98 8.39
C LEU A 35 -20.70 7.32 8.88
N PRO A 36 -21.15 8.43 8.25
CA PRO A 36 -20.76 9.74 8.71
C PRO A 36 -21.24 10.02 10.14
N VAL A 37 -20.36 10.62 10.91
CA VAL A 37 -20.65 11.11 12.27
C VAL A 37 -20.21 12.56 12.38
N ASP A 38 -20.68 13.28 13.40
CA ASP A 38 -20.27 14.64 13.64
C ASP A 38 -18.78 14.73 13.99
N GLY A 39 -18.10 15.74 13.46
CA GLY A 39 -16.73 16.05 13.80
C GLY A 39 -16.60 16.61 15.22
N ALA A 40 -15.40 16.56 15.77
CA ALA A 40 -15.08 17.17 17.08
C ALA A 40 -14.16 18.38 16.90
N ALA A 41 -14.11 19.24 17.91
CA ALA A 41 -13.19 20.38 17.94
C ALA A 41 -11.73 19.92 17.97
N GLY A 42 -10.85 20.64 17.29
CA GLY A 42 -9.42 20.34 17.23
C GLY A 42 -9.01 19.20 16.31
N THR A 43 -9.95 18.54 15.64
CA THR A 43 -9.66 17.49 14.66
C THR A 43 -9.18 18.07 13.33
N LYS A 44 -8.34 17.30 12.61
CA LYS A 44 -7.98 17.61 11.22
C LYS A 44 -8.86 16.84 10.26
N GLN A 45 -9.23 17.46 9.14
CA GLN A 45 -10.04 16.82 8.11
C GLN A 45 -9.15 16.40 6.94
N VAL A 46 -9.16 15.12 6.63
CA VAL A 46 -8.44 14.53 5.50
C VAL A 46 -9.45 14.06 4.46
N LYS A 47 -9.41 14.67 3.28
CA LYS A 47 -10.23 14.21 2.16
C LYS A 47 -9.48 13.13 1.38
N VAL A 48 -10.13 11.99 1.16
CA VAL A 48 -9.66 10.86 0.37
C VAL A 48 -10.69 10.47 -0.68
N PHE A 49 -10.19 9.97 -1.79
CA PHE A 49 -11.00 9.47 -2.90
C PHE A 49 -10.78 7.97 -3.05
N VAL A 50 -11.73 7.31 -3.65
CA VAL A 50 -11.65 5.88 -3.95
C VAL A 50 -12.09 5.63 -5.37
N ALA A 51 -11.28 4.89 -6.14
CA ALA A 51 -11.66 4.17 -7.33
C ALA A 51 -11.65 2.67 -7.00
N THR A 52 -12.66 1.92 -7.38
CA THR A 52 -12.77 0.53 -6.95
C THR A 52 -13.42 -0.37 -8.00
N THR A 53 -12.93 -1.59 -8.08
CA THR A 53 -13.54 -2.71 -8.81
C THR A 53 -14.38 -3.62 -7.92
N ARG A 54 -14.76 -3.14 -6.73
CA ARG A 54 -15.69 -3.82 -5.82
C ARG A 54 -17.13 -3.50 -6.21
N GLU A 55 -18.00 -4.50 -6.05
CA GLU A 55 -19.45 -4.30 -6.20
C GLU A 55 -19.96 -3.38 -5.10
N ARG A 56 -20.83 -2.45 -5.45
CA ARG A 56 -21.50 -1.58 -4.48
C ARG A 56 -22.41 -2.41 -3.57
N SER A 57 -22.38 -2.11 -2.29
CA SER A 57 -23.26 -2.79 -1.33
C SER A 57 -24.73 -2.45 -1.63
N LYS A 58 -25.58 -3.48 -1.64
CA LYS A 58 -27.03 -3.31 -1.78
C LYS A 58 -27.71 -3.00 -0.46
N SER A 59 -27.01 -3.25 0.65
CA SER A 59 -27.56 -3.06 2.00
C SER A 59 -27.29 -1.67 2.58
N ASN A 60 -26.38 -0.92 1.95
CA ASN A 60 -26.04 0.44 2.37
C ASN A 60 -25.44 1.25 1.20
N ASP A 61 -25.66 2.55 1.21
CA ASP A 61 -25.22 3.46 0.14
C ASP A 61 -23.76 3.95 0.31
N TYR A 62 -23.07 3.57 1.39
CA TYR A 62 -21.75 4.09 1.75
C TYR A 62 -20.61 3.09 1.62
N GLY A 63 -20.90 1.81 1.33
CA GLY A 63 -19.90 0.75 1.31
C GLY A 63 -19.84 -0.05 0.00
N PHE A 64 -18.79 -0.83 -0.09
CA PHE A 64 -18.54 -1.76 -1.18
C PHE A 64 -18.25 -3.16 -0.62
N THR A 65 -18.66 -4.18 -1.36
CA THR A 65 -18.49 -5.59 -0.98
C THR A 65 -17.09 -6.08 -1.34
N SER A 66 -16.81 -7.35 -1.02
CA SER A 66 -15.61 -8.05 -1.50
C SER A 66 -15.82 -8.74 -2.87
N TRP A 67 -16.96 -8.54 -3.51
CA TRP A 67 -17.26 -9.07 -4.85
C TRP A 67 -16.76 -8.14 -5.94
N ARG A 68 -16.49 -8.73 -7.12
CA ARG A 68 -15.98 -8.02 -8.29
C ARG A 68 -17.12 -7.33 -9.02
N SER A 69 -16.95 -6.05 -9.28
CA SER A 69 -17.79 -5.28 -10.20
C SER A 69 -17.18 -5.35 -11.62
N ASN A 70 -18.05 -5.34 -12.63
CA ASN A 70 -17.65 -5.26 -14.03
C ASN A 70 -17.43 -3.81 -14.53
N ALA A 71 -17.39 -2.86 -13.60
CA ALA A 71 -17.12 -1.45 -13.86
C ALA A 71 -16.38 -0.82 -12.69
N LEU A 72 -15.67 0.29 -12.94
CA LEU A 72 -15.13 1.14 -11.89
C LEU A 72 -16.25 1.90 -11.19
N ASN A 73 -16.20 1.88 -9.87
CA ASN A 73 -17.02 2.69 -8.99
C ASN A 73 -16.16 3.73 -8.29
N TYR A 74 -16.75 4.86 -7.91
CA TYR A 74 -16.04 5.98 -7.31
C TYR A 74 -16.75 6.48 -6.08
N ALA A 75 -15.96 6.96 -5.11
CA ALA A 75 -16.47 7.58 -3.89
C ALA A 75 -15.48 8.61 -3.35
N GLN A 76 -15.96 9.50 -2.48
CA GLN A 76 -15.10 10.38 -1.67
C GLN A 76 -15.54 10.31 -0.21
N TYR A 77 -14.56 10.52 0.68
CA TYR A 77 -14.77 10.55 2.12
C TYR A 77 -14.00 11.71 2.72
N ASN A 78 -14.58 12.34 3.74
CA ASN A 78 -13.84 13.16 4.67
C ASN A 78 -13.62 12.35 5.94
N VAL A 79 -12.35 12.19 6.32
CA VAL A 79 -11.94 11.48 7.53
C VAL A 79 -11.43 12.49 8.53
N SER A 80 -12.00 12.47 9.73
CA SER A 80 -11.59 13.27 10.86
C SER A 80 -10.47 12.54 11.61
N ILE A 81 -9.34 13.19 11.79
CA ILE A 81 -8.18 12.68 12.51
C ILE A 81 -8.21 13.28 13.92
N PRO A 82 -8.17 12.49 15.01
CA PRO A 82 -8.24 12.99 16.38
C PRO A 82 -7.00 13.78 16.77
N PRO A 83 -7.10 14.72 17.75
CA PRO A 83 -5.95 15.50 18.20
C PRO A 83 -4.80 14.68 18.78
N GLY A 84 -5.11 13.50 19.33
CA GLY A 84 -4.13 12.56 19.90
C GLY A 84 -3.65 11.49 18.92
N HIS A 85 -3.79 11.70 17.61
CA HIS A 85 -3.34 10.77 16.58
C HIS A 85 -1.84 10.44 16.70
N VAL A 86 -1.53 9.17 16.57
CA VAL A 86 -0.15 8.63 16.59
C VAL A 86 0.23 8.21 15.17
N ASN A 87 1.33 8.76 14.67
CA ASN A 87 1.81 8.46 13.33
C ASN A 87 1.97 6.93 13.11
N GLY A 88 1.43 6.45 12.01
CA GLY A 88 1.46 5.03 11.63
C GLY A 88 0.30 4.21 12.20
N GLU A 89 -0.48 4.75 13.10
CA GLU A 89 -1.64 4.08 13.68
C GLU A 89 -2.95 4.52 13.03
N ILE A 90 -3.97 3.70 13.20
CA ILE A 90 -5.36 4.04 12.89
C ILE A 90 -6.14 3.85 14.17
N GLU A 91 -6.60 4.95 14.76
CA GLU A 91 -7.47 4.94 15.94
C GLU A 91 -8.87 4.51 15.53
N TRP A 92 -9.06 3.19 15.42
CA TRP A 92 -10.33 2.62 14.96
C TRP A 92 -11.50 2.97 15.88
N PRO A 93 -12.69 3.26 15.33
CA PRO A 93 -13.91 3.42 16.11
C PRO A 93 -14.22 2.17 16.94
N LYS A 94 -14.35 2.34 18.25
CA LYS A 94 -14.67 1.28 19.22
C LYS A 94 -16.17 1.08 19.41
N SER A 95 -16.97 2.04 18.95
CA SER A 95 -18.43 2.05 19.00
C SER A 95 -19.02 2.52 17.69
N ASN A 96 -20.33 2.40 17.55
CA ASN A 96 -21.08 2.98 16.44
C ASN A 96 -22.26 3.81 17.04
N PRO A 97 -22.22 5.14 16.91
CA PRO A 97 -21.22 5.97 16.22
C PRO A 97 -19.88 6.00 16.94
N GLY A 98 -18.78 6.24 16.17
CA GLY A 98 -17.44 6.46 16.70
C GLY A 98 -17.28 7.84 17.35
N ASN A 99 -16.20 8.01 18.13
CA ASN A 99 -15.88 9.26 18.84
C ASN A 99 -14.79 10.05 18.13
N ALA A 100 -15.16 11.09 17.38
CA ALA A 100 -14.23 11.93 16.64
C ALA A 100 -13.12 12.60 17.49
N ALA A 101 -13.30 12.74 18.80
CA ALA A 101 -12.31 13.35 19.68
C ALA A 101 -11.09 12.42 19.94
N THR A 102 -11.26 11.10 19.81
CA THR A 102 -10.26 10.08 20.15
C THR A 102 -10.05 9.04 19.07
N GLU A 103 -10.86 9.04 18.03
CA GLU A 103 -10.88 8.01 16.98
C GLU A 103 -10.90 8.64 15.60
N MET A 104 -10.32 7.98 14.63
CA MET A 104 -10.49 8.35 13.23
C MET A 104 -11.90 7.96 12.77
N VAL A 105 -12.67 8.93 12.31
CA VAL A 105 -14.06 8.72 11.89
C VAL A 105 -14.33 9.36 10.53
N VAL A 106 -15.30 8.81 9.80
CA VAL A 106 -15.84 9.44 8.59
C VAL A 106 -16.80 10.55 9.01
N THR A 107 -16.62 11.77 8.50
CA THR A 107 -17.53 12.91 8.74
C THR A 107 -18.40 13.23 7.53
N ALA A 108 -18.00 12.78 6.34
CA ALA A 108 -18.82 12.85 5.14
C ALA A 108 -18.42 11.73 4.17
N SER A 109 -19.42 11.19 3.47
CA SER A 109 -19.22 10.21 2.41
C SER A 109 -20.14 10.52 1.24
N GLN A 110 -19.64 10.31 0.02
CA GLN A 110 -20.41 10.51 -1.20
C GLN A 110 -19.97 9.52 -2.27
N ALA A 111 -20.92 8.82 -2.86
CA ALA A 111 -20.70 8.11 -4.11
C ALA A 111 -20.59 9.10 -5.26
N LEU A 112 -19.67 8.84 -6.19
CA LEU A 112 -19.43 9.71 -7.34
C LEU A 112 -19.60 8.94 -8.65
N GLU A 113 -20.08 9.63 -9.66
CA GLU A 113 -19.99 9.19 -11.04
C GLU A 113 -18.60 9.57 -11.61
N LYS A 114 -18.16 8.88 -12.67
CA LYS A 114 -16.83 9.07 -13.27
C LYS A 114 -16.50 10.54 -13.56
N ASP A 115 -17.42 11.25 -14.19
CA ASP A 115 -17.21 12.66 -14.59
C ASP A 115 -17.12 13.58 -13.37
N SER A 116 -17.96 13.32 -12.36
CA SER A 116 -17.95 14.07 -11.10
C SER A 116 -16.65 13.82 -10.32
N PHE A 117 -16.17 12.57 -10.32
CA PHE A 117 -14.88 12.22 -9.74
C PHE A 117 -13.75 12.99 -10.42
N ALA A 118 -13.65 12.96 -11.77
CA ALA A 118 -12.64 13.66 -12.52
C ALA A 118 -12.67 15.18 -12.27
N LYS A 119 -13.86 15.80 -12.28
CA LYS A 119 -14.02 17.23 -11.96
C LYS A 119 -13.55 17.56 -10.55
N THR A 120 -13.87 16.69 -9.58
CA THR A 120 -13.47 16.92 -8.19
C THR A 120 -11.97 16.78 -8.02
N ILE A 121 -11.33 15.78 -8.66
CA ILE A 121 -9.85 15.63 -8.67
C ILE A 121 -9.19 16.86 -9.30
N SER A 122 -9.71 17.32 -10.45
CA SER A 122 -9.20 18.51 -11.15
C SER A 122 -9.20 19.78 -10.29
N ALA A 123 -10.17 19.91 -9.39
CA ALA A 123 -10.33 21.06 -8.50
C ALA A 123 -9.51 20.96 -7.19
N GLN A 124 -8.83 19.83 -6.94
CA GLN A 124 -8.11 19.59 -5.70
C GLN A 124 -6.60 19.78 -5.84
N GLY A 125 -5.99 20.28 -4.77
CA GLY A 125 -4.55 20.27 -4.57
C GLY A 125 -3.74 21.04 -5.63
N ASP A 126 -2.49 20.63 -5.80
CA ASP A 126 -1.49 21.26 -6.68
C ASP A 126 -1.31 20.52 -8.02
N GLY A 127 -2.17 19.56 -8.30
CA GLY A 127 -2.15 18.72 -9.49
C GLY A 127 -1.36 17.40 -9.33
N ARG A 128 -0.82 17.14 -8.14
CA ARG A 128 -0.22 15.83 -7.81
C ARG A 128 -1.29 14.87 -7.28
N VAL A 129 -1.25 13.64 -7.72
CA VAL A 129 -2.17 12.59 -7.27
C VAL A 129 -1.38 11.40 -6.74
N LEU A 130 -1.64 11.00 -5.49
CA LEU A 130 -1.15 9.76 -4.92
C LEU A 130 -2.21 8.67 -5.10
N VAL A 131 -1.85 7.58 -5.75
CA VAL A 131 -2.69 6.38 -5.87
C VAL A 131 -2.14 5.29 -4.95
N PHE A 132 -2.90 4.95 -3.91
CA PHE A 132 -2.59 3.86 -2.99
C PHE A 132 -3.27 2.57 -3.43
N VAL A 133 -2.50 1.49 -3.58
CA VAL A 133 -2.99 0.16 -3.95
C VAL A 133 -2.75 -0.78 -2.76
N HIS A 134 -3.84 -1.14 -2.06
CA HIS A 134 -3.76 -1.94 -0.84
C HIS A 134 -3.33 -3.39 -1.07
N GLY A 135 -2.96 -4.09 -0.01
CA GLY A 135 -2.49 -5.45 -0.03
C GLY A 135 -3.59 -6.52 0.08
N TYR A 136 -3.13 -7.77 0.21
CA TYR A 136 -3.93 -8.93 0.55
C TYR A 136 -4.65 -8.76 1.90
N ASN A 137 -5.77 -9.45 2.05
CA ASN A 137 -6.51 -9.50 3.32
C ASN A 137 -6.95 -8.12 3.84
N SER A 138 -7.27 -7.19 2.93
CA SER A 138 -7.73 -5.83 3.27
C SER A 138 -9.19 -5.63 2.89
N SER A 139 -10.01 -5.20 3.84
CA SER A 139 -11.36 -4.76 3.57
C SER A 139 -11.37 -3.38 2.88
N TYR A 140 -12.53 -2.98 2.37
CA TYR A 140 -12.70 -1.67 1.75
C TYR A 140 -12.42 -0.51 2.73
N GLN A 141 -12.98 -0.59 3.92
CA GLN A 141 -12.79 0.43 4.97
C GLN A 141 -11.33 0.49 5.44
N GLU A 142 -10.66 -0.65 5.58
CA GLU A 142 -9.24 -0.67 5.94
C GLU A 142 -8.37 0.03 4.89
N ALA A 143 -8.62 -0.20 3.60
CA ALA A 143 -7.90 0.49 2.53
C ALA A 143 -8.12 2.01 2.55
N MET A 144 -9.35 2.45 2.82
CA MET A 144 -9.73 3.87 2.85
C MET A 144 -9.11 4.58 4.07
N PHE A 145 -9.23 4.01 5.28
CA PHE A 145 -8.65 4.59 6.49
C PHE A 145 -7.12 4.60 6.43
N ARG A 146 -6.50 3.55 5.88
CA ARG A 146 -5.04 3.50 5.67
C ARG A 146 -4.57 4.62 4.72
N LEU A 147 -5.32 4.91 3.66
CA LEU A 147 -4.99 6.05 2.80
C LEU A 147 -5.10 7.39 3.53
N ALA A 148 -6.10 7.54 4.40
CA ALA A 148 -6.27 8.77 5.19
C ALA A 148 -5.08 8.97 6.15
N GLU A 149 -4.65 7.92 6.83
CA GLU A 149 -3.46 7.91 7.67
C GLU A 149 -2.20 8.24 6.85
N ILE A 150 -1.94 7.52 5.73
CA ILE A 150 -0.80 7.78 4.84
C ILE A 150 -0.75 9.25 4.42
N LYS A 151 -1.89 9.83 4.05
CA LYS A 151 -1.96 11.23 3.64
C LYS A 151 -1.67 12.19 4.79
N GLN A 152 -2.18 11.89 5.99
CA GLN A 152 -1.96 12.70 7.20
C GLN A 152 -0.50 12.66 7.61
N ASP A 153 0.07 11.49 7.79
CA ASP A 153 1.42 11.28 8.34
C ASP A 153 2.53 11.61 7.35
N GLY A 154 2.32 11.20 6.11
CA GLY A 154 3.22 11.55 5.01
C GLY A 154 3.17 13.03 4.62
N GLY A 155 2.18 13.78 5.08
CA GLY A 155 1.99 15.19 4.74
C GLY A 155 1.92 15.42 3.23
N PHE A 156 1.34 14.48 2.47
CA PHE A 156 1.22 14.61 1.02
C PHE A 156 0.24 15.73 0.65
N PRO A 157 0.70 16.78 -0.04
CA PRO A 157 -0.13 17.98 -0.27
C PRO A 157 -1.14 17.80 -1.40
N GLY A 158 -0.93 16.80 -2.27
CA GLY A 158 -1.78 16.52 -3.41
C GLY A 158 -3.06 15.77 -3.06
N THR A 159 -3.75 15.30 -4.08
CA THR A 159 -4.96 14.49 -3.94
C THR A 159 -4.60 13.03 -3.69
N ALA A 160 -5.23 12.40 -2.70
CA ALA A 160 -5.02 11.00 -2.37
C ALA A 160 -6.21 10.14 -2.82
N VAL A 161 -5.93 9.08 -3.57
CA VAL A 161 -6.91 8.13 -4.12
C VAL A 161 -6.52 6.71 -3.74
N ALA A 162 -7.42 5.95 -3.13
CA ALA A 162 -7.26 4.50 -2.98
C ALA A 162 -7.79 3.80 -4.23
N PHE A 163 -6.98 2.92 -4.82
CA PHE A 163 -7.48 1.93 -5.76
C PHE A 163 -7.83 0.65 -4.98
N ALA A 164 -9.11 0.52 -4.64
CA ALA A 164 -9.60 -0.54 -3.74
C ALA A 164 -10.06 -1.77 -4.54
N TRP A 165 -9.14 -2.68 -4.87
CA TRP A 165 -9.45 -3.94 -5.53
C TRP A 165 -10.16 -4.94 -4.59
N PRO A 166 -10.96 -5.93 -5.08
CA PRO A 166 -11.86 -6.75 -4.26
C PRO A 166 -11.13 -7.90 -3.54
N SER A 167 -10.28 -7.58 -2.55
CA SER A 167 -9.79 -8.55 -1.58
C SER A 167 -10.92 -9.08 -0.73
N ARG A 168 -10.90 -10.38 -0.42
CA ARG A 168 -11.88 -11.07 0.44
C ARG A 168 -11.80 -10.64 1.89
N ALA A 169 -10.69 -10.04 2.29
CA ALA A 169 -10.43 -9.66 3.67
C ALA A 169 -10.52 -10.88 4.64
N THR A 170 -9.98 -12.02 4.23
CA THR A 170 -9.91 -13.25 5.03
C THR A 170 -8.56 -13.91 4.87
N LEU A 171 -8.03 -14.49 5.95
CA LEU A 171 -6.72 -15.17 5.95
C LEU A 171 -6.67 -16.37 5.00
N THR A 172 -7.79 -17.00 4.71
CA THR A 172 -7.88 -18.12 3.77
C THR A 172 -8.07 -17.68 2.32
N GLY A 173 -8.25 -16.37 2.08
CA GLY A 173 -8.58 -15.80 0.79
C GLY A 173 -7.41 -15.56 -0.16
N TYR A 174 -6.18 -16.01 0.16
CA TYR A 174 -4.97 -15.64 -0.60
C TYR A 174 -5.07 -15.91 -2.11
N VAL A 175 -5.53 -17.09 -2.51
CA VAL A 175 -5.68 -17.44 -3.93
C VAL A 175 -6.77 -16.61 -4.60
N ALA A 176 -7.92 -16.44 -3.93
CA ALA A 176 -9.02 -15.62 -4.44
C ALA A 176 -8.63 -14.14 -4.59
N ASP A 177 -7.83 -13.63 -3.66
CA ASP A 177 -7.30 -12.27 -3.69
C ASP A 177 -6.30 -12.09 -4.84
N ARG A 178 -5.42 -13.09 -5.09
CA ARG A 178 -4.51 -13.09 -6.22
C ARG A 178 -5.26 -12.98 -7.56
N GLU A 179 -6.34 -13.77 -7.71
CA GLU A 179 -7.22 -13.69 -8.88
C GLU A 179 -7.96 -12.35 -8.98
N SER A 180 -8.34 -11.75 -7.83
CA SER A 180 -8.99 -10.44 -7.81
C SER A 180 -8.02 -9.30 -8.15
N ALA A 181 -6.77 -9.42 -7.75
CA ALA A 181 -5.71 -8.49 -8.17
C ALA A 181 -5.50 -8.57 -9.70
N ASN A 182 -5.39 -9.78 -10.26
CA ASN A 182 -5.29 -9.97 -11.71
C ASN A 182 -6.51 -9.41 -12.46
N TYR A 183 -7.72 -9.67 -11.96
CA TYR A 183 -8.96 -9.12 -12.51
C TYR A 183 -8.94 -7.59 -12.57
N SER A 184 -8.36 -6.95 -11.56
CA SER A 184 -8.37 -5.49 -11.41
C SER A 184 -7.28 -4.78 -12.22
N ARG A 185 -6.37 -5.50 -12.86
CA ARG A 185 -5.21 -4.94 -13.60
C ARG A 185 -5.62 -3.98 -14.71
N ASP A 186 -6.53 -4.40 -15.58
CA ASP A 186 -6.98 -3.60 -16.73
C ASP A 186 -7.77 -2.38 -16.27
N TYR A 187 -8.48 -2.50 -15.16
CA TYR A 187 -9.20 -1.38 -14.54
C TYR A 187 -8.24 -0.38 -13.90
N LEU A 188 -7.15 -0.84 -13.26
CA LEU A 188 -6.13 0.06 -12.71
C LEU A 188 -5.43 0.83 -13.83
N GLU A 189 -5.08 0.16 -14.94
CA GLU A 189 -4.49 0.83 -16.11
C GLU A 189 -5.45 1.88 -16.69
N SER A 190 -6.72 1.52 -16.89
CA SER A 190 -7.75 2.46 -17.37
C SER A 190 -7.90 3.65 -16.44
N PHE A 191 -7.98 3.41 -15.13
CA PHE A 191 -8.09 4.45 -14.12
C PHE A 191 -6.89 5.40 -14.13
N LEU A 192 -5.66 4.88 -14.21
CA LEU A 192 -4.45 5.70 -14.27
C LEU A 192 -4.40 6.55 -15.56
N ASN A 193 -4.86 6.01 -16.69
CA ASN A 193 -4.98 6.76 -17.95
C ASN A 193 -6.05 7.86 -17.86
N ASP A 194 -7.20 7.57 -17.25
CA ASP A 194 -8.25 8.57 -16.98
C ASP A 194 -7.72 9.69 -16.07
N LEU A 195 -6.98 9.36 -15.02
CA LEU A 195 -6.31 10.37 -14.16
C LEU A 195 -5.33 11.22 -14.97
N ALA A 196 -4.50 10.57 -15.79
CA ALA A 196 -3.54 11.31 -16.62
C ALA A 196 -4.21 12.23 -17.64
N ALA A 197 -5.39 11.87 -18.12
CA ALA A 197 -6.19 12.69 -19.02
C ALA A 197 -6.99 13.79 -18.30
N THR A 198 -7.15 13.69 -16.98
CA THR A 198 -7.92 14.67 -16.19
C THR A 198 -7.22 16.04 -16.19
N PRO A 199 -7.90 17.13 -16.60
CA PRO A 199 -7.34 18.47 -16.56
C PRO A 199 -6.82 18.82 -15.16
N GLY A 200 -5.67 19.50 -15.09
CA GLY A 200 -5.04 19.88 -13.81
C GLY A 200 -4.20 18.79 -13.15
N VAL A 201 -4.31 17.52 -13.52
CA VAL A 201 -3.41 16.47 -13.03
C VAL A 201 -2.06 16.57 -13.76
N LYS A 202 -1.03 16.91 -12.99
CA LYS A 202 0.35 17.13 -13.48
C LYS A 202 1.20 15.88 -13.33
N SER A 203 1.10 15.20 -12.18
CA SER A 203 1.87 14.00 -11.88
C SER A 203 1.10 12.99 -11.04
N ILE A 204 1.51 11.73 -11.14
CA ILE A 204 0.93 10.59 -10.44
C ILE A 204 2.04 9.87 -9.68
N ALA A 205 1.87 9.73 -8.36
CA ALA A 205 2.66 8.83 -7.54
C ALA A 205 1.84 7.57 -7.27
N ILE A 206 2.46 6.40 -7.33
CA ILE A 206 1.81 5.13 -6.98
C ILE A 206 2.50 4.58 -5.74
N MET A 207 1.72 4.24 -4.72
CA MET A 207 2.16 3.55 -3.52
C MET A 207 1.40 2.24 -3.40
N ALA A 208 2.08 1.12 -3.60
CA ALA A 208 1.48 -0.20 -3.54
C ALA A 208 2.03 -0.99 -2.35
N HIS A 209 1.18 -1.78 -1.69
CA HIS A 209 1.53 -2.57 -0.52
C HIS A 209 1.24 -4.06 -0.75
N SER A 210 2.18 -4.92 -0.35
CA SER A 210 2.02 -6.38 -0.34
C SER A 210 1.58 -6.94 -1.72
N MET A 211 0.45 -7.65 -1.82
CA MET A 211 -0.12 -8.14 -3.08
C MET A 211 -0.55 -7.01 -4.04
N GLY A 212 -0.78 -5.79 -3.55
CA GLY A 212 -1.01 -4.61 -4.39
C GLY A 212 0.17 -4.29 -5.31
N ASN A 213 1.39 -4.70 -4.93
CA ASN A 213 2.57 -4.57 -5.78
C ASN A 213 2.49 -5.49 -7.01
N TRP A 214 1.98 -6.72 -6.83
CA TRP A 214 1.72 -7.59 -7.97
C TRP A 214 0.78 -6.93 -8.99
N LEU A 215 -0.34 -6.40 -8.52
CA LEU A 215 -1.30 -5.67 -9.35
C LEU A 215 -0.64 -4.48 -10.06
N THR A 216 0.12 -3.67 -9.32
CA THR A 216 0.77 -2.47 -9.85
C THR A 216 1.83 -2.80 -10.90
N VAL A 217 2.70 -3.76 -10.63
CA VAL A 217 3.79 -4.14 -11.54
C VAL A 217 3.22 -4.78 -12.82
N GLU A 218 2.18 -5.63 -12.70
CA GLU A 218 1.47 -6.17 -13.88
C GLU A 218 0.78 -5.07 -14.70
N THR A 219 0.22 -4.05 -14.05
CA THR A 219 -0.37 -2.89 -14.74
C THR A 219 0.69 -2.10 -15.50
N LEU A 220 1.84 -1.82 -14.88
CA LEU A 220 2.96 -1.13 -15.54
C LEU A 220 3.50 -1.94 -16.71
N ARG A 221 3.65 -3.26 -16.54
CA ARG A 221 4.08 -4.18 -17.60
C ARG A 221 3.11 -4.14 -18.79
N GLN A 222 1.81 -4.22 -18.51
CA GLN A 222 0.77 -4.20 -19.54
C GLN A 222 0.77 -2.86 -20.30
N ALA A 223 0.90 -1.74 -19.60
CA ALA A 223 1.01 -0.42 -20.17
C ALA A 223 2.17 -0.32 -21.18
N ARG A 224 3.33 -0.89 -20.82
CA ARG A 224 4.49 -0.94 -21.75
C ARG A 224 4.26 -1.83 -22.97
N LEU A 225 3.60 -2.99 -22.79
CA LEU A 225 3.28 -3.88 -23.90
C LEU A 225 2.29 -3.26 -24.89
N ARG A 226 1.33 -2.49 -24.41
CA ARG A 226 0.37 -1.74 -25.25
C ARG A 226 1.01 -0.55 -25.98
N GLY A 227 2.12 -0.03 -25.47
CA GLY A 227 2.89 1.04 -26.08
C GLY A 227 2.24 2.43 -26.05
N ASN A 228 1.02 2.57 -25.57
CA ASN A 228 0.28 3.84 -25.53
C ASN A 228 -0.50 3.99 -24.21
N SER A 229 0.22 4.28 -23.14
CA SER A 229 -0.37 4.51 -21.83
C SER A 229 0.09 5.87 -21.27
N PRO A 230 -0.71 6.93 -21.47
CA PRO A 230 -0.35 8.31 -21.13
C PRO A 230 0.07 8.50 -19.67
N PHE A 231 -0.47 7.72 -18.74
CA PHE A 231 -0.11 7.85 -17.33
C PHE A 231 1.37 7.58 -17.07
N VAL A 232 2.03 6.73 -17.87
CA VAL A 232 3.47 6.41 -17.68
C VAL A 232 4.34 7.66 -17.80
N SER A 233 3.98 8.60 -18.66
CA SER A 233 4.71 9.87 -18.80
C SER A 233 4.51 10.83 -17.63
N LYS A 234 3.40 10.67 -16.88
CA LYS A 234 3.07 11.45 -15.69
C LYS A 234 3.47 10.77 -14.38
N LEU A 235 4.08 9.58 -14.44
CA LEU A 235 4.59 8.93 -13.23
C LEU A 235 5.73 9.75 -12.62
N GLU A 236 5.50 10.23 -11.41
CA GLU A 236 6.50 10.93 -10.60
C GLU A 236 7.26 9.96 -9.71
N GLU A 237 6.54 9.07 -8.99
CA GLU A 237 7.12 8.10 -8.08
C GLU A 237 6.36 6.78 -8.13
N VAL A 238 7.07 5.68 -7.94
CA VAL A 238 6.48 4.35 -7.74
C VAL A 238 7.12 3.71 -6.52
N PHE A 239 6.34 3.55 -5.45
CA PHE A 239 6.73 2.89 -4.22
C PHE A 239 6.15 1.49 -4.17
N LEU A 240 6.99 0.49 -4.11
CA LEU A 240 6.63 -0.91 -3.93
C LEU A 240 6.98 -1.32 -2.49
N ILE A 241 5.97 -1.39 -1.63
CA ILE A 241 6.13 -1.61 -0.20
C ILE A 241 5.89 -3.08 0.12
N ALA A 242 6.87 -3.74 0.75
CA ALA A 242 6.81 -5.15 1.12
C ALA A 242 6.25 -6.04 -0.01
N PRO A 243 6.85 -6.03 -1.23
CA PRO A 243 6.26 -6.67 -2.39
C PRO A 243 6.08 -8.19 -2.22
N ASP A 244 4.83 -8.65 -2.26
CA ASP A 244 4.47 -10.06 -2.33
C ASP A 244 4.52 -10.54 -3.80
N VAL A 245 5.70 -10.45 -4.38
CA VAL A 245 5.99 -10.84 -5.76
C VAL A 245 7.19 -11.77 -5.76
N ASP A 246 7.09 -12.86 -6.51
CA ASP A 246 8.20 -13.76 -6.81
C ASP A 246 9.34 -12.97 -7.46
N ILE A 247 10.57 -13.13 -6.98
CA ILE A 247 11.72 -12.31 -7.41
C ILE A 247 12.07 -12.54 -8.89
N ASP A 248 11.93 -13.77 -9.39
CA ASP A 248 12.23 -14.08 -10.79
C ASP A 248 11.14 -13.52 -11.72
N VAL A 249 9.87 -13.61 -11.29
CA VAL A 249 8.74 -13.01 -12.01
C VAL A 249 8.89 -11.50 -12.05
N PHE A 250 9.24 -10.88 -10.93
CA PHE A 250 9.51 -9.44 -10.87
C PHE A 250 10.63 -9.03 -11.84
N GLY A 251 11.71 -9.79 -11.91
CA GLY A 251 12.79 -9.56 -12.86
C GLY A 251 12.33 -9.61 -14.32
N LYS A 252 11.40 -10.54 -14.66
CA LYS A 252 10.79 -10.62 -15.99
C LYS A 252 9.85 -9.44 -16.27
N GLN A 253 9.04 -9.05 -15.28
CA GLN A 253 8.15 -7.88 -15.37
C GLN A 253 8.99 -6.61 -15.58
N MET A 254 10.03 -6.38 -14.79
CA MET A 254 10.92 -5.24 -14.93
C MET A 254 11.68 -5.21 -16.26
N THR A 255 11.95 -6.38 -16.88
CA THR A 255 12.54 -6.42 -18.22
C THR A 255 11.64 -5.79 -19.28
N VAL A 256 10.33 -5.91 -19.14
CA VAL A 256 9.33 -5.28 -20.04
C VAL A 256 9.09 -3.82 -19.65
N ILE A 257 8.96 -3.53 -18.36
CA ILE A 257 8.72 -2.16 -17.85
C ILE A 257 9.90 -1.25 -18.22
N GLY A 258 11.12 -1.76 -18.11
CA GLY A 258 12.33 -0.96 -18.30
C GLY A 258 12.54 0.06 -17.18
N ARG A 259 13.46 0.97 -17.40
CA ARG A 259 13.67 2.10 -16.49
C ARG A 259 12.54 3.11 -16.66
N LEU A 260 12.03 3.63 -15.55
CA LEU A 260 11.12 4.77 -15.51
C LEU A 260 11.92 6.08 -15.42
N ASN A 261 11.24 7.21 -15.57
CA ASN A 261 11.89 8.54 -15.47
C ASN A 261 12.55 8.77 -14.10
N ARG A 262 11.95 8.18 -13.05
CA ARG A 262 12.55 8.12 -11.71
C ARG A 262 12.72 6.65 -11.28
N PRO A 263 13.68 6.35 -10.39
CA PRO A 263 13.86 5.01 -9.86
C PRO A 263 12.58 4.48 -9.21
N VAL A 264 12.24 3.22 -9.47
CA VAL A 264 11.23 2.52 -8.65
C VAL A 264 11.83 2.29 -7.27
N THR A 265 11.13 2.74 -6.24
CA THR A 265 11.54 2.55 -4.84
C THR A 265 10.89 1.29 -4.28
N VAL A 266 11.70 0.35 -3.82
CA VAL A 266 11.26 -0.93 -3.23
C VAL A 266 11.61 -0.94 -1.76
N LEU A 267 10.59 -1.00 -0.89
CA LEU A 267 10.77 -1.12 0.55
C LEU A 267 10.74 -2.60 0.93
N VAL A 268 11.81 -3.08 1.58
CA VAL A 268 11.97 -4.49 1.93
C VAL A 268 12.22 -4.67 3.43
N SER A 269 11.93 -5.86 3.96
CA SER A 269 12.25 -6.23 5.34
C SER A 269 12.48 -7.73 5.45
N SER A 270 13.69 -8.15 5.83
CA SER A 270 14.05 -9.56 5.94
C SER A 270 13.31 -10.31 7.06
N ASP A 271 12.74 -9.58 8.01
CA ASP A 271 11.99 -10.12 9.16
C ASP A 271 10.46 -10.05 9.00
N ASP A 272 9.95 -9.67 7.82
CA ASP A 272 8.52 -9.67 7.49
C ASP A 272 7.94 -11.10 7.51
N LEU A 273 7.09 -11.39 8.50
CA LEU A 273 6.50 -12.72 8.71
C LEU A 273 5.34 -13.01 7.77
N ALA A 274 4.63 -11.98 7.31
CA ALA A 274 3.54 -12.16 6.34
C ALA A 274 4.09 -12.63 4.99
N LEU A 275 5.17 -12.02 4.52
CA LEU A 275 5.84 -12.44 3.29
C LEU A 275 6.50 -13.82 3.40
N LYS A 276 7.08 -14.17 4.57
CA LYS A 276 7.57 -15.54 4.82
C LYS A 276 6.45 -16.57 4.75
N THR A 277 5.26 -16.21 5.22
CA THR A 277 4.07 -17.07 5.12
C THR A 277 3.61 -17.21 3.67
N SER A 278 3.50 -16.10 2.94
CA SER A 278 3.18 -16.09 1.50
C SER A 278 4.19 -16.91 0.69
N GLN A 279 5.49 -16.79 0.99
CA GLN A 279 6.56 -17.59 0.37
C GLN A 279 6.29 -19.09 0.52
N ARG A 280 5.98 -19.55 1.73
CA ARG A 280 5.67 -20.97 1.99
C ARG A 280 4.43 -21.45 1.24
N ILE A 281 3.36 -20.65 1.22
CA ILE A 281 2.12 -20.95 0.47
C ILE A 281 2.41 -21.11 -1.03
N ALA A 282 3.38 -20.35 -1.54
CA ALA A 282 3.73 -20.36 -2.96
C ALA A 282 4.87 -21.34 -3.32
N GLY A 283 5.20 -22.31 -2.46
CA GLY A 283 6.22 -23.32 -2.74
C GLY A 283 7.66 -22.87 -2.45
N ASP A 284 7.85 -22.09 -1.41
CA ASP A 284 9.13 -21.57 -0.92
C ASP A 284 9.91 -20.67 -1.90
N VAL A 285 9.19 -20.03 -2.81
CA VAL A 285 9.80 -19.08 -3.75
C VAL A 285 10.04 -17.72 -3.07
N PRO A 286 11.28 -17.18 -3.11
CA PRO A 286 11.63 -15.92 -2.48
C PRO A 286 10.75 -14.75 -2.95
N ARG A 287 10.35 -13.89 -1.99
CA ARG A 287 9.59 -12.68 -2.28
C ARG A 287 10.49 -11.46 -2.33
N VAL A 288 10.23 -10.57 -3.28
CA VAL A 288 10.98 -9.30 -3.43
C VAL A 288 11.03 -8.55 -2.10
N GLY A 289 9.92 -8.48 -1.37
CA GLY A 289 9.82 -7.73 -0.12
C GLY A 289 10.65 -8.30 1.06
N ASN A 290 11.10 -9.57 0.98
CA ASN A 290 12.02 -10.16 1.96
C ASN A 290 13.47 -10.18 1.49
N SER A 291 13.74 -9.77 0.25
CA SER A 291 15.07 -9.81 -0.34
C SER A 291 15.88 -8.58 0.05
N THR A 292 17.04 -8.78 0.63
CA THR A 292 17.96 -7.72 1.06
C THR A 292 19.23 -7.69 0.19
N ASP A 293 20.21 -6.91 0.60
CA ASP A 293 21.52 -6.85 -0.07
C ASP A 293 22.30 -8.17 -0.06
N ALA A 294 21.94 -9.11 0.81
CA ALA A 294 22.52 -10.44 0.82
C ALA A 294 22.04 -11.30 -0.36
N ASP A 295 20.92 -10.94 -1.03
CA ASP A 295 20.38 -11.66 -2.17
C ASP A 295 21.05 -11.21 -3.48
N PRO A 296 21.83 -12.09 -4.16
CA PRO A 296 22.47 -11.76 -5.42
C PRO A 296 21.48 -11.40 -6.54
N ASN A 297 20.25 -11.92 -6.49
CA ASN A 297 19.22 -11.59 -7.49
C ASN A 297 18.73 -10.16 -7.30
N MET A 298 18.54 -9.72 -6.05
CA MET A 298 18.17 -8.33 -5.76
C MET A 298 19.24 -7.36 -6.27
N ARG A 299 20.52 -7.64 -6.04
CA ARG A 299 21.63 -6.80 -6.56
C ARG A 299 21.58 -6.67 -8.08
N LYS A 300 21.40 -7.80 -8.80
CA LYS A 300 21.24 -7.78 -10.28
C LYS A 300 20.06 -6.92 -10.73
N LEU A 301 18.95 -6.94 -10.00
CA LEU A 301 17.76 -6.13 -10.31
C LEU A 301 18.04 -4.64 -10.08
N ILE A 302 18.72 -4.27 -8.99
CA ILE A 302 19.15 -2.90 -8.70
C ILE A 302 19.99 -2.36 -9.86
N ASP A 303 21.05 -3.06 -10.22
CA ASP A 303 22.00 -2.62 -11.25
C ASP A 303 21.35 -2.52 -12.63
N LYS A 304 20.59 -3.54 -13.00
CA LYS A 304 19.99 -3.62 -14.33
C LYS A 304 18.89 -2.59 -14.54
N PHE A 305 18.01 -2.40 -13.57
CA PHE A 305 16.83 -1.57 -13.71
C PHE A 305 16.91 -0.21 -13.02
N GLY A 306 17.97 0.04 -12.29
CA GLY A 306 18.16 1.27 -11.55
C GLY A 306 17.13 1.40 -10.42
N LEU A 307 16.95 0.34 -9.62
CA LEU A 307 16.04 0.38 -8.49
C LEU A 307 16.66 1.11 -7.31
N ARG A 308 15.81 1.72 -6.50
CA ARG A 308 16.13 2.16 -5.15
C ARG A 308 15.52 1.17 -4.17
N VAL A 309 16.35 0.51 -3.38
CA VAL A 309 15.88 -0.44 -2.37
C VAL A 309 16.11 0.15 -0.99
N VAL A 310 15.07 0.17 -0.17
CA VAL A 310 15.10 0.69 1.20
C VAL A 310 14.83 -0.48 2.13
N ASP A 311 15.84 -0.88 2.90
CA ASP A 311 15.74 -1.98 3.87
C ASP A 311 15.27 -1.44 5.22
N LEU A 312 14.09 -1.90 5.63
CA LEU A 312 13.41 -1.57 6.89
C LEU A 312 13.62 -2.64 7.97
N SER A 313 14.54 -3.60 7.79
CA SER A 313 14.76 -4.69 8.75
C SER A 313 15.17 -4.15 10.14
N LYS A 314 15.79 -2.97 10.20
CA LYS A 314 16.21 -2.30 11.45
C LYS A 314 15.15 -1.36 12.04
N VAL A 315 14.03 -1.17 11.35
CA VAL A 315 12.89 -0.40 11.84
C VAL A 315 12.11 -1.29 12.81
N GLU A 316 11.84 -0.80 14.01
CA GLU A 316 10.96 -1.46 14.97
C GLU A 316 9.50 -1.35 14.54
N SER A 317 8.69 -2.31 14.95
CA SER A 317 7.26 -2.34 14.65
C SER A 317 6.53 -3.11 15.75
N ASP A 318 5.45 -2.55 16.24
CA ASP A 318 4.51 -3.22 17.15
C ASP A 318 3.60 -4.22 16.43
N ASP A 319 3.56 -4.18 15.09
CA ASP A 319 2.88 -5.18 14.28
C ASP A 319 3.59 -6.55 14.40
N TYR A 320 2.87 -7.54 14.96
CA TYR A 320 3.38 -8.90 15.12
C TYR A 320 3.92 -9.52 13.81
N LEU A 321 3.29 -9.22 12.68
CA LEU A 321 3.72 -9.71 11.37
C LEU A 321 4.88 -8.89 10.79
N LYS A 322 5.20 -7.73 11.36
CA LYS A 322 6.23 -6.80 10.88
C LYS A 322 6.07 -6.39 9.41
N HIS A 323 4.82 -6.41 8.94
CA HIS A 323 4.46 -6.15 7.54
C HIS A 323 4.10 -4.69 7.28
N SER A 324 3.84 -3.92 8.35
CA SER A 324 3.42 -2.52 8.28
C SER A 324 4.52 -1.53 8.72
N LYS A 325 5.79 -1.93 8.77
CA LYS A 325 6.91 -1.09 9.19
C LYS A 325 7.02 0.26 8.48
N TYR A 326 6.58 0.31 7.23
CA TYR A 326 6.64 1.52 6.41
C TYR A 326 5.84 2.68 7.02
N THR A 327 4.78 2.41 7.80
CA THR A 327 3.92 3.46 8.37
C THR A 327 4.67 4.36 9.33
N SER A 328 5.60 3.81 10.13
CA SER A 328 6.43 4.59 11.06
C SER A 328 7.47 5.48 10.38
N VAL A 329 7.79 5.24 9.11
CA VAL A 329 8.80 6.01 8.34
C VAL A 329 8.22 6.80 7.17
N LEU A 330 6.89 6.91 7.07
CA LEU A 330 6.20 7.63 5.97
C LEU A 330 6.61 9.10 5.87
N SER A 331 6.75 9.78 7.00
CA SER A 331 7.14 11.19 7.03
C SER A 331 8.56 11.40 6.48
N GLN A 332 9.48 10.48 6.78
CA GLN A 332 10.85 10.50 6.27
C GLN A 332 10.88 10.21 4.76
N ILE A 333 10.12 9.21 4.29
CA ILE A 333 9.98 8.92 2.86
C ILE A 333 9.40 10.13 2.12
N SER A 334 8.39 10.80 2.68
CA SER A 334 7.78 11.99 2.12
C SER A 334 8.70 13.21 2.12
N ALA A 335 9.49 13.40 3.18
CA ALA A 335 10.44 14.52 3.26
C ALA A 335 11.50 14.42 2.16
N VAL A 336 11.91 13.20 1.85
CA VAL A 336 12.87 12.86 0.82
C VAL A 336 12.37 13.20 -0.58
N THR A 337 11.12 12.84 -0.90
CA THR A 337 10.53 13.16 -2.21
C THR A 337 10.26 14.67 -2.40
N LYS A 338 10.12 15.42 -1.31
CA LYS A 338 9.94 16.89 -1.37
C LYS A 338 11.22 17.65 -1.70
N SER A 339 12.39 17.14 -1.32
CA SER A 339 13.68 17.81 -1.57
C SER A 339 14.08 17.81 -3.06
N ASP A 340 13.51 16.94 -3.85
CA ASP A 340 13.81 16.81 -5.29
C ASP A 340 13.28 17.95 -6.17
N SER A 341 12.38 18.80 -5.67
CA SER A 341 11.80 19.88 -6.47
C SER A 341 12.66 21.14 -6.58
N GLY A 342 13.86 21.18 -6.00
CA GLY A 342 14.64 22.43 -6.01
C GLY A 342 16.11 22.38 -5.65
N ALA A 343 16.79 21.24 -5.51
CA ALA A 343 18.19 21.26 -5.09
C ALA A 343 19.11 20.24 -5.76
N ALA A 344 20.26 20.75 -6.09
CA ALA A 344 21.49 20.11 -6.50
C ALA A 344 21.73 18.66 -5.97
N SER A 345 22.15 17.81 -6.87
CA SER A 345 23.10 16.66 -6.84
C SER A 345 23.60 16.07 -5.51
N GLY A 346 22.79 15.98 -4.45
CA GLY A 346 23.29 15.47 -3.15
C GLY A 346 22.35 14.58 -2.36
N ASP A 347 21.06 14.51 -2.72
CA ASP A 347 20.08 13.72 -1.97
C ASP A 347 20.29 12.22 -2.20
N PRO A 348 20.56 11.45 -1.13
CA PRO A 348 20.79 10.01 -1.25
C PRO A 348 19.59 9.25 -1.87
N PHE A 349 18.39 9.80 -1.84
CA PHE A 349 17.19 9.13 -2.35
C PHE A 349 16.89 9.38 -3.84
N THR A 350 17.57 10.28 -4.51
CA THR A 350 17.56 10.34 -5.98
C THR A 350 18.45 9.28 -6.61
N ARG A 351 19.28 8.61 -5.78
CA ARG A 351 20.24 7.62 -6.22
C ARG A 351 19.62 6.22 -6.26
N THR A 352 20.09 5.41 -7.20
CA THR A 352 19.81 3.98 -7.23
C THR A 352 20.71 3.24 -6.24
N GLY A 353 20.29 2.07 -5.75
CA GLY A 353 21.07 1.26 -4.82
C GLY A 353 20.29 0.84 -3.60
N LEU A 354 20.99 0.32 -2.60
CA LEU A 354 20.43 -0.14 -1.35
C LEU A 354 20.69 0.87 -0.22
N PHE A 355 19.65 1.21 0.51
CA PHE A 355 19.66 2.04 1.72
C PHE A 355 19.14 1.22 2.89
N VAL A 356 19.68 1.41 4.10
CA VAL A 356 19.20 0.79 5.34
C VAL A 356 18.77 1.91 6.28
N LEU A 357 17.54 1.83 6.79
CA LEU A 357 16.99 2.80 7.74
C LEU A 357 16.87 2.18 9.15
N ASP A 358 17.01 3.02 10.18
CA ASP A 358 16.62 2.71 11.56
C ASP A 358 15.21 3.22 11.88
N THR A 359 14.74 2.98 13.12
CA THR A 359 13.42 3.40 13.59
C THR A 359 13.24 4.92 13.61
N ALA A 360 14.32 5.69 13.75
CA ALA A 360 14.28 7.15 13.66
C ALA A 360 14.31 7.68 12.22
N GLY A 361 14.40 6.77 11.23
CA GLY A 361 14.49 7.12 9.81
C GLY A 361 15.88 7.58 9.37
N ASN A 362 16.92 7.37 10.21
CA ASN A 362 18.29 7.66 9.82
C ASN A 362 18.80 6.63 8.83
N ILE A 363 19.60 7.08 7.87
CA ILE A 363 20.25 6.21 6.90
C ILE A 363 21.48 5.59 7.55
N LEU A 364 21.42 4.30 7.90
CA LEU A 364 22.54 3.54 8.47
C LEU A 364 23.53 3.07 7.40
N LYS A 365 23.06 2.84 6.17
CA LYS A 365 23.87 2.40 5.03
C LYS A 365 23.35 3.01 3.74
N ALA A 366 24.25 3.56 2.95
CA ALA A 366 23.96 4.04 1.59
C ALA A 366 24.89 3.32 0.58
N PRO A 367 24.52 3.28 -0.71
CA PRO A 367 25.34 2.64 -1.73
C PRO A 367 26.75 3.26 -1.78
N SER A 368 27.79 2.45 -1.58
CA SER A 368 29.19 2.89 -1.55
C SER A 368 29.80 3.14 -2.95
N GLU A 369 29.17 2.66 -4.01
CA GLU A 369 29.75 2.62 -5.36
C GLU A 369 29.62 3.94 -6.17
N ILE A 370 28.91 4.94 -5.65
CA ILE A 370 28.73 6.22 -6.35
C ILE A 370 29.89 7.21 -6.08
N LEU A 371 30.77 6.90 -5.14
CA LEU A 371 31.94 7.72 -4.84
C LEU A 371 33.14 7.55 -5.82
N GLN A 372 33.08 6.57 -6.72
CA GLN A 372 34.21 6.28 -7.65
C GLN A 372 34.01 6.71 -9.10
N ALA A 373 32.89 7.34 -9.45
CA ALA A 373 32.62 7.83 -10.81
C ALA A 373 32.64 9.36 -10.91
N ALA A 374 33.65 10.00 -10.33
CA ALA A 374 34.05 11.33 -10.76
C ALA A 374 35.15 11.16 -11.81
N PRO A 375 34.98 11.57 -13.07
CA PRO A 375 36.10 11.59 -14.03
C PRO A 375 37.14 12.61 -13.56
N GLN A 376 38.38 12.15 -13.54
CA GLN A 376 39.56 13.02 -13.44
C GLN A 376 39.69 13.89 -14.69
#